data_14dbfa3ce4f5431d230a497e4c5f4bf2
#
_entry.id   14dbfa3ce4f5431d230a497e4c5f4bf2
#
_cell.length_a   1.000
_cell.length_b   1.000
_cell.length_c   1.000
_cell.angle_alpha   90.00
_cell.angle_beta   90.00
_cell.angle_gamma   90.00
#
_symmetry.space_group_name_H-M   'P 1'
#
loop_
_entity.id
_entity.type
_entity.pdbx_description
1 polymer ?
#
loop_
_entity_poly.entity_id
_entity_poly.type
_entity_poly.pdbx_seq_one_letter_code
_entity_poly.pdbx_strand_id
1 'polypeptide(L)'
;MFTGIIEDLGKINKLEKDGGNLQITVSTSFTNELKIDQSVAHNGVCLTVVGINGDAYTVTAIQETLDKTNLGNLKENDSLNIER
;
A
#
# COMPACT_ATOMS: atom_id res chain seq x y z
N MET A 1 -8.38 -13.92 0.50
CA MET A 1 -7.38 -14.50 -0.41
C MET A 1 -7.27 -13.63 -1.66
N PHE A 2 -6.06 -13.42 -2.14
CA PHE A 2 -5.85 -12.66 -3.37
C PHE A 2 -5.66 -13.61 -4.54
N THR A 3 -6.16 -13.20 -5.70
CA THR A 3 -6.18 -14.04 -6.89
C THR A 3 -4.98 -13.79 -7.80
N GLY A 4 -4.22 -12.73 -7.52
CA GLY A 4 -3.16 -12.28 -8.41
C GLY A 4 -3.65 -11.40 -9.56
N ILE A 5 -4.95 -11.09 -9.57
CA ILE A 5 -5.52 -10.22 -10.59
C ILE A 5 -5.38 -8.77 -10.13
N ILE A 6 -4.65 -7.99 -10.92
CA ILE A 6 -4.40 -6.59 -10.62
C ILE A 6 -5.62 -5.77 -11.00
N GLU A 7 -6.20 -5.05 -10.02
CA GLU A 7 -7.39 -4.23 -10.25
C GLU A 7 -7.04 -2.83 -10.73
N ASP A 8 -5.88 -2.30 -10.30
CA ASP A 8 -5.49 -0.95 -10.65
C ASP A 8 -4.00 -0.76 -10.40
N LEU A 9 -3.45 0.31 -10.95
CA LEU A 9 -2.14 0.80 -10.59
C LEU A 9 -2.32 1.92 -9.58
N GLY A 10 -1.70 1.77 -8.41
CA GLY A 10 -1.67 2.83 -7.43
C GLY A 10 -0.42 3.66 -7.60
N LYS A 11 -0.50 4.92 -7.21
CA LYS A 11 0.64 5.82 -7.23
C LYS A 11 1.04 6.16 -5.80
N ILE A 12 2.32 6.03 -5.49
CA ILE A 12 2.84 6.38 -4.18
C ILE A 12 2.91 7.90 -4.06
N ASN A 13 2.11 8.45 -3.14
CA ASN A 13 2.10 9.88 -2.87
C ASN A 13 3.12 10.26 -1.81
N LYS A 14 3.35 9.39 -0.83
CA LYS A 14 4.22 9.70 0.30
C LYS A 14 4.76 8.41 0.91
N LEU A 15 6.00 8.48 1.38
CA LEU A 15 6.64 7.41 2.14
C LEU A 15 7.17 8.04 3.43
N GLU A 16 6.87 7.42 4.57
CA GLU A 16 7.27 7.94 5.86
C GLU A 16 7.75 6.82 6.75
N LYS A 17 8.97 6.93 7.25
CA LYS A 17 9.51 5.94 8.18
C LYS A 17 8.99 6.22 9.59
N ASP A 18 8.65 5.14 10.29
CA ASP A 18 8.13 5.19 11.66
C ASP A 18 8.81 4.07 12.44
N GLY A 19 9.91 4.37 13.08
CA GLY A 19 10.75 3.35 13.70
C GLY A 19 11.31 2.44 12.62
N GLY A 20 11.12 1.13 12.76
CA GLY A 20 11.51 0.15 11.74
C GLY A 20 10.46 -0.06 10.66
N ASN A 21 9.31 0.61 10.78
CA ASN A 21 8.19 0.43 9.86
C ASN A 21 8.18 1.51 8.78
N LEU A 22 7.43 1.28 7.71
CA LEU A 22 7.26 2.23 6.64
C LEU A 22 5.77 2.46 6.39
N GLN A 23 5.34 3.72 6.46
CA GLN A 23 3.99 4.09 6.08
C GLN A 23 3.99 4.51 4.62
N ILE A 24 3.08 3.93 3.85
CA ILE A 24 2.98 4.15 2.41
C ILE A 24 1.61 4.74 2.13
N THR A 25 1.58 5.94 1.57
CA THR A 25 0.34 6.59 1.16
C THR A 25 0.19 6.46 -0.34
N VAL A 26 -0.93 5.88 -0.78
CA VAL A 26 -1.16 5.48 -2.16
C VAL A 26 -2.50 6.05 -2.63
N SER A 27 -2.55 6.54 -3.86
CA SER A 27 -3.81 6.92 -4.50
C SER A 27 -4.17 5.92 -5.59
N THR A 28 -5.45 5.55 -5.63
CA THR A 28 -6.00 4.64 -6.65
C THR A 28 -7.37 5.15 -7.08
N SER A 29 -7.90 4.56 -8.15
CA SER A 29 -9.22 4.93 -8.65
C SER A 29 -10.34 4.47 -7.71
N PHE A 30 -10.07 3.50 -6.81
CA PHE A 30 -11.10 2.96 -5.92
C PHE A 30 -10.83 3.23 -4.43
N THR A 31 -10.03 4.25 -4.10
CA THR A 31 -9.73 4.58 -2.70
C THR A 31 -11.00 4.79 -1.88
N ASN A 32 -12.01 5.42 -2.46
CA ASN A 32 -13.27 5.69 -1.76
C ASN A 32 -14.10 4.43 -1.47
N GLU A 33 -13.70 3.28 -2.02
CA GLU A 33 -14.35 2.01 -1.74
C GLU A 33 -13.62 1.20 -0.66
N LEU A 34 -12.48 1.69 -0.20
CA LEU A 34 -11.68 1.02 0.82
C LEU A 34 -12.17 1.38 2.21
N LYS A 35 -11.86 0.52 3.18
CA LYS A 35 -12.22 0.73 4.58
C LYS A 35 -10.99 0.51 5.45
N ILE A 36 -10.98 1.16 6.61
CA ILE A 36 -9.96 0.91 7.63
C ILE A 36 -9.98 -0.57 7.98
N ASP A 37 -8.80 -1.14 8.16
CA ASP A 37 -8.56 -2.55 8.48
C ASP A 37 -8.77 -3.51 7.30
N GLN A 38 -9.11 -3.00 6.12
CA GLN A 38 -9.20 -3.83 4.93
C GLN A 38 -7.79 -4.24 4.46
N SER A 39 -7.66 -5.48 4.00
CA SER A 39 -6.42 -5.99 3.43
C SER A 39 -6.38 -5.72 1.93
N VAL A 40 -5.25 -5.19 1.46
CA VAL A 40 -5.04 -4.85 0.05
C VAL A 40 -3.64 -5.33 -0.34
N ALA A 41 -3.52 -5.99 -1.48
CA ALA A 41 -2.23 -6.45 -1.98
C ALA A 41 -1.54 -5.33 -2.76
N HIS A 42 -0.27 -5.09 -2.44
CA HIS A 42 0.57 -4.09 -3.08
C HIS A 42 1.77 -4.80 -3.69
N ASN A 43 1.84 -4.88 -5.01
CA ASN A 43 2.83 -5.71 -5.72
C ASN A 43 2.83 -7.15 -5.17
N GLY A 44 1.63 -7.66 -4.84
CA GLY A 44 1.48 -9.01 -4.29
C GLY A 44 1.67 -9.13 -2.80
N VAL A 45 1.99 -8.04 -2.10
CA VAL A 45 2.21 -8.05 -0.64
C VAL A 45 0.97 -7.52 0.05
N CYS A 46 0.38 -8.33 0.95
CA CYS A 46 -0.82 -7.96 1.68
C CYS A 46 -0.49 -6.96 2.78
N LEU A 47 -1.12 -5.80 2.73
CA LEU A 47 -0.97 -4.76 3.74
C LEU A 47 -2.36 -4.28 4.18
N THR A 48 -2.45 -3.80 5.41
CA THR A 48 -3.72 -3.38 6.00
C THR A 48 -3.86 -1.87 5.93
N VAL A 49 -5.04 -1.41 5.52
CA VAL A 49 -5.35 0.01 5.45
C VAL A 49 -5.49 0.57 6.87
N VAL A 50 -4.71 1.60 7.20
CA VAL A 50 -4.73 2.24 8.51
C VAL A 50 -5.28 3.66 8.46
N GLY A 51 -5.42 4.24 7.27
CA GLY A 51 -5.96 5.59 7.13
C GLY A 51 -6.49 5.82 5.74
N ILE A 52 -7.49 6.68 5.60
CA ILE A 52 -8.06 7.09 4.32
C ILE A 52 -8.24 8.60 4.37
N ASN A 53 -7.74 9.29 3.34
CA ASN A 53 -7.82 10.74 3.29
C ASN A 53 -8.02 11.17 1.83
N GLY A 54 -9.25 11.54 1.49
CA GLY A 54 -9.58 11.93 0.13
C GLY A 54 -9.45 10.75 -0.83
N ASP A 55 -8.64 10.91 -1.88
CA ASP A 55 -8.43 9.87 -2.88
C ASP A 55 -7.18 9.03 -2.59
N ALA A 56 -6.59 9.17 -1.40
CA ALA A 56 -5.43 8.42 -0.99
C ALA A 56 -5.70 7.62 0.28
N TYR A 57 -5.02 6.50 0.43
CA TYR A 57 -5.08 5.69 1.63
C TYR A 57 -3.66 5.38 2.11
N THR A 58 -3.53 5.01 3.38
CA THR A 58 -2.24 4.71 3.98
C THR A 58 -2.22 3.27 4.50
N VAL A 59 -1.13 2.58 4.22
CA VAL A 59 -0.86 1.24 4.76
C VAL A 59 0.49 1.27 5.48
N THR A 60 0.68 0.35 6.42
CA THR A 60 1.94 0.23 7.14
C THR A 60 2.61 -1.09 6.79
N ALA A 61 3.86 -1.04 6.34
CA ALA A 61 4.70 -2.21 6.14
C ALA A 61 5.64 -2.31 7.35
N ILE A 62 5.54 -3.41 8.10
CA ILE A 62 6.40 -3.62 9.26
C ILE A 62 7.79 -4.04 8.80
N GLN A 63 8.78 -3.91 9.70
CA GLN A 63 10.18 -4.21 9.39
C GLN A 63 10.36 -5.60 8.77
N GLU A 64 9.70 -6.61 9.32
CA GLU A 64 9.79 -7.96 8.79
C GLU A 64 9.32 -8.05 7.34
N THR A 65 8.22 -7.36 7.02
CA THR A 65 7.71 -7.31 5.65
C THR A 65 8.70 -6.61 4.72
N LEU A 66 9.30 -5.52 5.20
CA LEU A 66 10.29 -4.78 4.41
C LEU A 66 11.52 -5.63 4.14
N ASP A 67 11.93 -6.46 5.11
CA ASP A 67 13.11 -7.33 4.96
C ASP A 67 12.87 -8.46 3.96
N LYS A 68 11.62 -8.90 3.83
CA LYS A 68 11.26 -10.05 2.99
C LYS A 68 10.75 -9.67 1.61
N THR A 69 10.59 -8.38 1.34
CA THR A 69 10.04 -7.88 0.08
C THR A 69 10.90 -6.74 -0.43
N ASN A 70 10.60 -6.27 -1.63
CA ASN A 70 11.29 -5.10 -2.17
C ASN A 70 10.53 -3.80 -1.92
N LEU A 71 9.56 -3.81 -1.01
CA LEU A 71 8.79 -2.59 -0.70
C LEU A 71 9.67 -1.46 -0.15
N GLY A 72 10.75 -1.81 0.55
CA GLY A 72 11.67 -0.80 1.09
C GLY A 72 12.44 -0.03 0.02
N ASN A 73 12.42 -0.49 -1.23
CA ASN A 73 13.09 0.19 -2.35
C ASN A 73 12.17 1.14 -3.11
N LEU A 74 10.92 1.25 -2.71
CA LEU A 74 9.96 2.12 -3.38
C LEU A 74 10.28 3.60 -3.12
N LYS A 75 9.89 4.44 -4.07
CA LYS A 75 10.08 5.89 -3.98
C LYS A 75 8.77 6.58 -4.27
N GLU A 76 8.66 7.84 -3.83
CA GLU A 76 7.50 8.65 -4.18
C GLU A 76 7.37 8.72 -5.70
N ASN A 77 6.13 8.71 -6.15
CA ASN A 77 5.71 8.69 -7.56
C ASN A 77 5.87 7.33 -8.24
N ASP A 78 6.40 6.32 -7.56
CA ASP A 78 6.41 4.96 -8.11
C ASP A 78 4.99 4.43 -8.23
N SER A 79 4.78 3.50 -9.15
CA SER A 79 3.51 2.81 -9.34
C SER A 79 3.54 1.46 -8.64
N LEU A 80 2.39 1.06 -8.12
CA LEU A 80 2.19 -0.24 -7.46
C LEU A 80 1.03 -0.96 -8.12
N ASN A 81 1.15 -2.27 -8.24
CA ASN A 81 0.03 -3.12 -8.64
C ASN A 81 -0.86 -3.35 -7.41
N ILE A 82 -2.14 -3.02 -7.54
CA ILE A 82 -3.08 -3.04 -6.42
C ILE A 82 -4.16 -4.08 -6.67
N GLU A 83 -4.44 -4.89 -5.65
CA GLU A 83 -5.54 -5.86 -5.65
C GLU A 83 -6.24 -5.82 -4.29
N ARG A 84 -7.58 -5.63 -4.29
CA ARG A 84 -8.37 -5.64 -3.07
C ARG A 84 -8.57 -7.05 -2.54
#